data_7d599ad002ecbf0b2ead229159067da8
#
_entry.id   7d599ad002ecbf0b2ead229159067da8
#
_cell.length_a   1.000
_cell.length_b   1.000
_cell.length_c   1.000
_cell.angle_alpha   90.00
_cell.angle_beta   90.00
_cell.angle_gamma   90.00
#
_symmetry.space_group_name_H-M   'P 1'
#
loop_
_entity.id
_entity.type
_entity.pdbx_description
1 polymer ?
#
loop_
_entity_poly.entity_id
_entity_poly.type
_entity_poly.pdbx_seq_one_letter_code
_entity_poly.pdbx_strand_id
1 'polypeptide(L)'
;MYKLIKQEGRARRGEFHTPHGVIQAPFFMNVGTSAAIKGGISSLDLKDLKCQVELCNTYHLHVRPGDDVIYKMGGLHKFMNWDRPILTDSGGFQVFSLAKLRKIKEEGVYFSSHVDGKKIFMGPEESMQIQSHLASTIAMASDECVENPAKYEYAAQSIERTTRWLYRCKAEMDRLNSLPETINKQQMLSV
;
A
#
# COMPACT_ATOMS: atom_id res chain seq x y z
N MET A 1 -5.94 6.13 14.27
CA MET A 1 -7.38 5.98 14.61
C MET A 1 -8.16 7.17 14.05
N TYR A 2 -9.32 6.94 13.39
CA TYR A 2 -10.16 8.02 12.84
C TYR A 2 -11.05 8.63 13.94
N LYS A 3 -11.15 9.96 13.96
CA LYS A 3 -12.02 10.72 14.85
C LYS A 3 -12.90 11.65 14.02
N LEU A 4 -14.22 11.45 14.06
CA LEU A 4 -15.17 12.38 13.45
C LEU A 4 -15.25 13.63 14.31
N ILE A 5 -14.99 14.81 13.71
CA ILE A 5 -15.01 16.11 14.41
C ILE A 5 -16.36 16.81 14.22
N LYS A 6 -16.85 16.84 12.98
CA LYS A 6 -18.13 17.48 12.64
C LYS A 6 -18.78 16.78 11.46
N GLN A 7 -20.11 16.70 11.49
CA GLN A 7 -20.93 16.25 10.38
C GLN A 7 -22.04 17.27 10.13
N GLU A 8 -22.29 17.55 8.84
CA GLU A 8 -23.37 18.43 8.41
C GLU A 8 -23.95 17.84 7.11
N GLY A 9 -25.14 17.28 7.20
CA GLY A 9 -25.71 16.47 6.13
C GLY A 9 -24.81 15.28 5.79
N ARG A 10 -24.33 15.23 4.54
CA ARG A 10 -23.35 14.22 4.06
C ARG A 10 -21.88 14.65 4.22
N ALA A 11 -21.63 15.93 4.49
CA ALA A 11 -20.27 16.42 4.68
C ALA A 11 -19.72 15.99 6.04
N ARG A 12 -18.48 15.54 6.07
CA ARG A 12 -17.80 15.09 7.30
C ARG A 12 -16.42 15.71 7.38
N ARG A 13 -16.10 16.30 8.51
CA ARG A 13 -14.74 16.67 8.90
C ARG A 13 -14.25 15.70 9.96
N GLY A 14 -13.04 15.20 9.78
CA GLY A 14 -12.45 14.28 10.74
C GLY A 14 -10.95 14.40 10.83
N GLU A 15 -10.37 13.63 11.71
CA GLU A 15 -8.94 13.47 11.89
C GLU A 15 -8.57 12.01 11.84
N PHE A 16 -7.50 11.69 11.11
CA PHE A 16 -6.92 10.36 11.12
C PHE A 16 -5.55 10.43 11.81
N HIS A 17 -5.48 9.85 13.00
CA HIS A 17 -4.29 9.87 13.84
C HIS A 17 -3.35 8.73 13.47
N THR A 18 -2.10 9.06 13.18
CA THR A 18 -1.04 8.12 12.83
C THR A 18 0.23 8.39 13.66
N PRO A 19 1.19 7.45 13.73
CA PRO A 19 2.48 7.69 14.37
C PRO A 19 3.29 8.84 13.74
N HIS A 20 3.04 9.16 12.46
CA HIS A 20 3.75 10.22 11.72
C HIS A 20 2.94 11.51 11.59
N GLY A 21 1.92 11.69 12.40
CA GLY A 21 1.11 12.92 12.45
C GLY A 21 -0.38 12.66 12.21
N VAL A 22 -1.13 13.75 12.24
CA VAL A 22 -2.59 13.74 12.11
C VAL A 22 -2.97 14.25 10.73
N ILE A 23 -3.79 13.47 10.02
CA ILE A 23 -4.33 13.84 8.71
C ILE A 23 -5.71 14.45 8.91
N GLN A 24 -5.90 15.69 8.47
CA GLN A 24 -7.19 16.40 8.54
C GLN A 24 -8.05 16.02 7.33
N ALA A 25 -9.17 15.36 7.55
CA ALA A 25 -10.12 14.98 6.50
C ALA A 25 -11.21 16.06 6.31
N PRO A 26 -11.62 16.38 5.07
CA PRO A 26 -11.21 15.75 3.82
C PRO A 26 -9.81 16.19 3.37
N PHE A 27 -9.08 15.30 2.70
CA PHE A 27 -7.74 15.57 2.18
C PHE A 27 -7.54 14.89 0.82
N PHE A 28 -6.59 15.40 0.07
CA PHE A 28 -6.10 14.76 -1.14
C PHE A 28 -4.82 13.97 -0.81
N MET A 29 -4.73 12.75 -1.32
CA MET A 29 -3.54 11.92 -1.22
C MET A 29 -2.92 11.78 -2.61
N ASN A 30 -1.77 12.41 -2.79
CA ASN A 30 -1.01 12.32 -4.04
C ASN A 30 -0.32 10.97 -4.16
N VAL A 31 -0.03 10.57 -5.40
CA VAL A 31 0.60 9.28 -5.70
C VAL A 31 2.05 9.50 -6.10
N GLY A 32 2.95 9.11 -5.20
CA GLY A 32 4.39 9.00 -5.44
C GLY A 32 4.77 7.58 -5.83
N THR A 33 4.59 7.23 -7.09
CA THR A 33 4.67 5.86 -7.62
C THR A 33 5.93 5.10 -7.17
N SER A 34 7.10 5.76 -7.22
CA SER A 34 8.40 5.16 -6.86
C SER A 34 9.14 6.07 -5.88
N ALA A 35 8.50 6.40 -4.76
CA ALA A 35 9.00 7.34 -3.75
C ALA A 35 9.17 8.78 -4.28
N ALA A 36 8.52 9.11 -5.38
CA ALA A 36 8.47 10.45 -5.96
C ALA A 36 7.29 10.56 -6.93
N ILE A 37 6.78 11.77 -7.11
CA ILE A 37 5.75 12.06 -8.12
C ILE A 37 6.41 12.19 -9.48
N LYS A 38 5.88 11.48 -10.47
CA LYS A 38 6.32 11.61 -11.86
C LYS A 38 6.15 13.05 -12.33
N GLY A 39 7.16 13.59 -13.00
CA GLY A 39 7.15 14.97 -13.51
C GLY A 39 7.96 15.96 -12.69
N GLY A 40 8.70 15.48 -11.66
CA GLY A 40 9.71 16.29 -10.98
C GLY A 40 9.24 17.02 -9.73
N ILE A 41 8.14 16.60 -9.09
CA ILE A 41 7.73 17.13 -7.78
C ILE A 41 8.45 16.33 -6.70
N SER A 42 9.25 17.03 -5.90
CA SER A 42 9.99 16.45 -4.78
C SER A 42 9.18 16.44 -3.48
N SER A 43 9.69 15.74 -2.46
CA SER A 43 9.12 15.79 -1.11
C SER A 43 9.13 17.19 -0.48
N LEU A 44 10.09 18.04 -0.87
CA LEU A 44 10.14 19.43 -0.42
C LEU A 44 8.99 20.23 -1.02
N ASP A 45 8.76 20.09 -2.33
CA ASP A 45 7.62 20.74 -3.00
C ASP A 45 6.28 20.32 -2.37
N LEU A 46 6.14 19.02 -2.03
CA LEU A 46 4.96 18.51 -1.34
C LEU A 46 4.77 19.11 0.05
N LYS A 47 5.87 19.36 0.76
CA LYS A 47 5.82 20.05 2.07
C LYS A 47 5.34 21.48 1.93
N ASP A 48 5.83 22.20 0.93
CA ASP A 48 5.42 23.57 0.63
C ASP A 48 3.94 23.66 0.19
N LEU A 49 3.48 22.66 -0.57
CA LEU A 49 2.06 22.49 -0.93
C LEU A 49 1.18 22.03 0.25
N LYS A 50 1.77 21.81 1.44
CA LYS A 50 1.09 21.33 2.65
C LYS A 50 0.39 19.98 2.48
N CYS A 51 0.91 19.11 1.61
CA CYS A 51 0.43 17.74 1.51
C CYS A 51 0.56 17.04 2.85
N GLN A 52 -0.48 16.31 3.25
CA GLN A 52 -0.55 15.69 4.57
C GLN A 52 -0.12 14.23 4.57
N VAL A 53 -0.29 13.55 3.42
CA VAL A 53 -0.04 12.12 3.25
C VAL A 53 0.34 11.84 1.81
N GLU A 54 1.22 10.87 1.61
CA GLU A 54 1.63 10.42 0.27
C GLU A 54 1.37 8.93 0.12
N LEU A 55 0.91 8.50 -1.07
CA LEU A 55 0.79 7.10 -1.44
C LEU A 55 2.01 6.67 -2.25
N CYS A 56 2.63 5.55 -1.87
CA CYS A 56 3.69 4.90 -2.63
C CYS A 56 3.24 3.50 -3.09
N ASN A 57 3.60 3.13 -4.32
CA ASN A 57 3.15 1.87 -4.88
C ASN A 57 4.10 0.71 -4.55
N THR A 58 3.61 -0.27 -3.80
CA THR A 58 4.36 -1.44 -3.33
C THR A 58 4.98 -2.22 -4.48
N TYR A 59 4.22 -2.54 -5.52
CA TYR A 59 4.73 -3.28 -6.68
C TYR A 59 5.90 -2.57 -7.37
N HIS A 60 5.76 -1.26 -7.65
CA HIS A 60 6.81 -0.51 -8.33
C HIS A 60 8.11 -0.46 -7.52
N LEU A 61 7.99 -0.23 -6.22
CA LEU A 61 9.14 -0.16 -5.31
C LEU A 61 9.80 -1.52 -5.08
N HIS A 62 9.02 -2.61 -5.05
CA HIS A 62 9.53 -3.98 -4.98
C HIS A 62 10.33 -4.35 -6.23
N VAL A 63 9.81 -4.02 -7.43
CA VAL A 63 10.51 -4.31 -8.68
C VAL A 63 11.72 -3.40 -8.87
N ARG A 64 11.63 -2.13 -8.47
CA ARG A 64 12.73 -1.16 -8.62
C ARG A 64 12.58 0.01 -7.65
N PRO A 65 13.54 0.28 -6.76
CA PRO A 65 14.89 -0.31 -6.67
C PRO A 65 14.95 -1.68 -5.97
N GLY A 66 13.86 -2.15 -5.38
CA GLY A 66 13.74 -3.30 -4.49
C GLY A 66 13.49 -2.88 -3.05
N ASP A 67 12.58 -3.55 -2.39
CA ASP A 67 12.21 -3.26 -1.00
C ASP A 67 13.37 -3.49 -0.02
N ASP A 68 14.27 -4.46 -0.30
CA ASP A 68 15.49 -4.67 0.47
C ASP A 68 16.44 -3.45 0.44
N VAL A 69 16.51 -2.75 -0.69
CA VAL A 69 17.33 -1.52 -0.81
C VAL A 69 16.72 -0.43 0.08
N ILE A 70 15.42 -0.25 0.00
CA ILE A 70 14.69 0.75 0.80
C ILE A 70 14.79 0.43 2.29
N TYR A 71 14.69 -0.85 2.68
CA TYR A 71 14.88 -1.30 4.05
C TYR A 71 16.25 -0.92 4.59
N LYS A 72 17.32 -1.23 3.83
CA LYS A 72 18.71 -0.86 4.19
C LYS A 72 18.93 0.65 4.29
N MET A 73 18.16 1.45 3.56
CA MET A 73 18.16 2.91 3.64
C MET A 73 17.36 3.45 4.84
N GLY A 74 16.71 2.58 5.61
CA GLY A 74 15.93 2.94 6.80
C GLY A 74 14.46 3.27 6.51
N GLY A 75 13.91 2.68 5.45
CA GLY A 75 12.51 2.81 5.03
C GLY A 75 12.22 4.03 4.18
N LEU A 76 10.99 4.11 3.66
CA LEU A 76 10.56 5.17 2.73
C LEU A 76 10.71 6.58 3.31
N HIS A 77 10.42 6.78 4.59
CA HIS A 77 10.53 8.09 5.22
C HIS A 77 11.95 8.69 5.07
N LYS A 78 12.99 7.88 5.29
CA LYS A 78 14.39 8.31 5.07
C LYS A 78 14.74 8.37 3.59
N PHE A 79 14.34 7.35 2.82
CA PHE A 79 14.66 7.22 1.41
C PHE A 79 14.18 8.43 0.58
N MET A 80 12.98 8.95 0.88
CA MET A 80 12.39 10.09 0.16
C MET A 80 12.42 11.42 0.93
N ASN A 81 13.06 11.46 2.10
CA ASN A 81 13.09 12.64 2.98
C ASN A 81 11.71 13.19 3.31
N TRP A 82 10.80 12.29 3.71
CA TRP A 82 9.41 12.60 4.03
C TRP A 82 9.09 12.21 5.47
N ASP A 83 8.60 13.15 6.27
CA ASP A 83 8.36 12.99 7.71
C ASP A 83 6.87 12.87 8.08
N ARG A 84 5.97 12.97 7.08
CA ARG A 84 4.52 12.83 7.28
C ARG A 84 4.04 11.42 6.92
N PRO A 85 2.76 11.08 7.19
CA PRO A 85 2.23 9.77 6.87
C PRO A 85 2.48 9.32 5.43
N ILE A 86 2.82 8.04 5.26
CA ILE A 86 2.92 7.34 3.98
C ILE A 86 1.95 6.17 4.00
N LEU A 87 1.17 6.03 2.94
CA LEU A 87 0.39 4.83 2.67
C LEU A 87 1.06 4.05 1.55
N THR A 88 1.23 2.74 1.73
CA THR A 88 1.59 1.83 0.65
C THR A 88 0.36 1.03 0.24
N ASP A 89 0.13 0.93 -1.08
CA ASP A 89 -0.93 0.08 -1.62
C ASP A 89 -0.55 -1.41 -1.51
N SER A 90 -1.50 -2.30 -1.80
CA SER A 90 -1.24 -3.76 -1.77
C SER A 90 -0.39 -4.26 -2.95
N GLY A 91 -0.25 -3.47 -4.01
CA GLY A 91 0.34 -3.89 -5.29
C GLY A 91 -0.64 -4.65 -6.21
N GLY A 92 -1.82 -5.02 -5.74
CA GLY A 92 -2.79 -5.85 -6.46
C GLY A 92 -3.27 -5.24 -7.78
N PHE A 93 -3.60 -3.96 -7.79
CA PHE A 93 -4.02 -3.26 -9.01
C PHE A 93 -2.94 -3.22 -10.10
N GLN A 94 -1.68 -2.99 -9.75
CA GLN A 94 -0.57 -2.97 -10.70
C GLN A 94 -0.33 -4.36 -11.29
N VAL A 95 -0.43 -5.40 -10.48
CA VAL A 95 -0.40 -6.79 -10.95
C VAL A 95 -1.57 -7.06 -11.90
N PHE A 96 -2.76 -6.52 -11.61
CA PHE A 96 -3.93 -6.61 -12.49
C PHE A 96 -3.69 -5.88 -13.83
N SER A 97 -3.23 -4.64 -13.80
CA SER A 97 -3.18 -3.75 -14.95
C SER A 97 -1.95 -3.95 -15.83
N LEU A 98 -0.80 -4.33 -15.26
CA LEU A 98 0.48 -4.41 -15.96
C LEU A 98 0.90 -5.84 -16.35
N ALA A 99 0.40 -6.85 -15.66
CA ALA A 99 0.73 -8.24 -15.94
C ALA A 99 -0.21 -8.84 -16.99
N LYS A 100 0.25 -8.93 -18.25
CA LYS A 100 -0.50 -9.57 -19.35
C LYS A 100 -0.81 -11.04 -19.08
N LEU A 101 0.06 -11.74 -18.35
CA LEU A 101 -0.08 -13.14 -17.96
C LEU A 101 0.02 -13.23 -16.44
N ARG A 102 -1.13 -13.37 -15.78
CA ARG A 102 -1.23 -13.62 -14.36
C ARG A 102 -2.02 -14.89 -14.08
N LYS A 103 -1.66 -15.58 -13.02
CA LYS A 103 -2.39 -16.73 -12.52
C LYS A 103 -2.75 -16.48 -11.07
N ILE A 104 -4.04 -16.25 -10.84
CA ILE A 104 -4.60 -16.05 -9.49
C ILE A 104 -4.92 -17.42 -8.91
N LYS A 105 -4.50 -17.63 -7.67
CA LYS A 105 -4.76 -18.81 -6.86
C LYS A 105 -5.13 -18.41 -5.44
N GLU A 106 -5.50 -19.39 -4.61
CA GLU A 106 -5.82 -19.12 -3.21
C GLU A 106 -4.60 -18.63 -2.41
N GLU A 107 -3.42 -19.14 -2.73
CA GLU A 107 -2.17 -18.71 -2.08
C GLU A 107 -1.75 -17.29 -2.44
N GLY A 108 -2.07 -16.79 -3.64
CA GLY A 108 -1.65 -15.48 -4.16
C GLY A 108 -1.63 -15.44 -5.69
N VAL A 109 -0.89 -14.51 -6.25
CA VAL A 109 -0.83 -14.25 -7.68
C VAL A 109 0.57 -14.50 -8.23
N TYR A 110 0.66 -15.29 -9.28
CA TYR A 110 1.87 -15.52 -10.09
C TYR A 110 1.81 -14.66 -11.34
N PHE A 111 2.85 -13.90 -11.60
CA PHE A 111 2.94 -13.02 -12.76
C PHE A 111 4.38 -12.75 -13.18
N SER A 112 4.56 -12.03 -14.28
CA SER A 112 5.89 -11.61 -14.73
C SER A 112 6.03 -10.09 -14.64
N SER A 113 7.17 -9.63 -14.13
CA SER A 113 7.53 -8.22 -14.08
C SER A 113 7.47 -7.60 -15.48
N HIS A 114 6.86 -6.44 -15.59
CA HIS A 114 6.79 -5.67 -16.84
C HIS A 114 8.12 -4.99 -17.20
N VAL A 115 9.08 -4.96 -16.26
CA VAL A 115 10.38 -4.30 -16.44
C VAL A 115 11.39 -5.25 -17.06
N ASP A 116 11.50 -6.46 -16.51
CA ASP A 116 12.56 -7.43 -16.87
C ASP A 116 12.03 -8.84 -17.19
N GLY A 117 10.72 -9.06 -17.11
CA GLY A 117 10.09 -10.35 -17.37
C GLY A 117 10.28 -11.40 -16.26
N LYS A 118 10.95 -11.06 -15.15
CA LYS A 118 11.18 -11.98 -14.02
C LYS A 118 9.85 -12.47 -13.46
N LYS A 119 9.76 -13.77 -13.17
CA LYS A 119 8.60 -14.36 -12.50
C LYS A 119 8.57 -13.93 -11.05
N ILE A 120 7.41 -13.43 -10.62
CA ILE A 120 7.14 -12.95 -9.26
C ILE A 120 5.93 -13.70 -8.74
N PHE A 121 5.99 -14.09 -7.49
CA PHE A 121 4.84 -14.49 -6.67
C PHE A 121 4.56 -13.40 -5.66
N MET A 122 3.29 -13.03 -5.51
CA MET A 122 2.84 -12.07 -4.51
C MET A 122 1.53 -12.58 -3.91
N GLY A 123 1.61 -13.06 -2.70
CA GLY A 123 0.49 -13.39 -1.85
C GLY A 123 0.28 -12.34 -0.75
N PRO A 124 -0.71 -12.54 0.13
CA PRO A 124 -0.97 -11.66 1.26
C PRO A 124 0.25 -11.46 2.15
N GLU A 125 0.96 -12.52 2.48
CA GLU A 125 2.14 -12.47 3.36
C GLU A 125 3.29 -11.73 2.68
N GLU A 126 3.59 -12.04 1.41
CA GLU A 126 4.66 -11.37 0.66
C GLU A 126 4.38 -9.87 0.53
N SER A 127 3.13 -9.49 0.26
CA SER A 127 2.74 -8.08 0.19
C SER A 127 2.98 -7.36 1.52
N MET A 128 2.62 -7.99 2.66
CA MET A 128 2.87 -7.40 3.98
C MET A 128 4.36 -7.33 4.31
N GLN A 129 5.17 -8.34 3.94
CA GLN A 129 6.63 -8.32 4.14
C GLN A 129 7.27 -7.18 3.33
N ILE A 130 6.90 -7.03 2.06
CA ILE A 130 7.39 -5.93 1.22
C ILE A 130 7.01 -4.58 1.85
N GLN A 131 5.75 -4.38 2.24
CA GLN A 131 5.30 -3.14 2.87
C GLN A 131 6.00 -2.87 4.21
N SER A 132 6.31 -3.90 4.99
CA SER A 132 7.10 -3.79 6.21
C SER A 132 8.53 -3.32 5.93
N HIS A 133 9.19 -3.83 4.88
CA HIS A 133 10.50 -3.35 4.42
C HIS A 133 10.44 -1.89 3.94
N LEU A 134 9.36 -1.51 3.25
CA LEU A 134 9.11 -0.13 2.85
C LEU A 134 8.89 0.78 4.06
N ALA A 135 8.49 0.22 5.19
CA ALA A 135 8.27 0.93 6.46
C ALA A 135 7.29 2.11 6.34
N SER A 136 6.21 1.92 5.59
CA SER A 136 5.13 2.92 5.50
C SER A 136 4.40 3.07 6.84
N THR A 137 3.65 4.15 6.99
CA THR A 137 2.78 4.37 8.16
C THR A 137 1.55 3.49 8.11
N ILE A 138 0.97 3.36 6.91
CA ILE A 138 -0.26 2.62 6.64
C ILE A 138 0.02 1.63 5.52
N ALA A 139 -0.28 0.36 5.76
CA ALA A 139 -0.19 -0.71 4.77
C ALA A 139 -1.59 -1.16 4.34
N MET A 140 -1.83 -1.32 3.04
CA MET A 140 -3.09 -1.85 2.53
C MET A 140 -3.06 -3.37 2.45
N ALA A 141 -4.15 -4.00 2.88
CA ALA A 141 -4.34 -5.43 2.68
C ALA A 141 -4.50 -5.78 1.20
N SER A 142 -4.08 -6.99 0.83
CA SER A 142 -4.22 -7.49 -0.54
C SER A 142 -5.65 -7.84 -0.86
N ASP A 143 -6.07 -7.49 -2.07
CA ASP A 143 -7.36 -7.82 -2.66
C ASP A 143 -7.18 -8.48 -4.03
N GLU A 144 -8.22 -9.15 -4.49
CA GLU A 144 -8.31 -9.60 -5.87
C GLU A 144 -9.04 -8.56 -6.72
N CYS A 145 -8.31 -7.88 -7.61
CA CYS A 145 -8.88 -6.95 -8.56
C CYS A 145 -9.55 -7.72 -9.72
N VAL A 146 -10.88 -7.64 -9.82
CA VAL A 146 -11.71 -8.33 -10.81
C VAL A 146 -11.98 -7.42 -12.02
N GLU A 147 -12.02 -8.01 -13.22
CA GLU A 147 -12.40 -7.28 -14.43
C GLU A 147 -13.85 -6.80 -14.36
N ASN A 148 -14.13 -5.67 -14.98
CA ASN A 148 -15.49 -5.17 -15.12
C ASN A 148 -15.83 -5.01 -16.63
N PRO A 149 -16.86 -5.72 -17.16
CA PRO A 149 -17.81 -6.58 -16.43
C PRO A 149 -17.25 -7.97 -16.09
N ALA A 150 -17.70 -8.54 -14.97
CA ALA A 150 -17.38 -9.90 -14.54
C ALA A 150 -18.66 -10.75 -14.40
N LYS A 151 -18.50 -12.07 -14.47
CA LYS A 151 -19.60 -12.99 -14.11
C LYS A 151 -19.87 -12.94 -12.62
N TYR A 152 -21.14 -12.98 -12.23
CA TYR A 152 -21.55 -12.89 -10.82
C TYR A 152 -20.85 -13.92 -9.94
N GLU A 153 -20.81 -15.18 -10.39
CA GLU A 153 -20.21 -16.29 -9.64
C GLU A 153 -18.72 -16.06 -9.37
N TYR A 154 -18.00 -15.51 -10.37
CA TYR A 154 -16.59 -15.17 -10.21
C TYR A 154 -16.39 -14.00 -9.23
N ALA A 155 -17.21 -12.96 -9.37
CA ALA A 155 -17.16 -11.81 -8.44
C ALA A 155 -17.44 -12.24 -6.99
N ALA A 156 -18.44 -13.12 -6.78
CA ALA A 156 -18.72 -13.66 -5.45
C ALA A 156 -17.52 -14.44 -4.87
N GLN A 157 -16.90 -15.33 -5.65
CA GLN A 157 -15.69 -16.06 -5.22
C GLN A 157 -14.52 -15.14 -4.93
N SER A 158 -14.36 -14.06 -5.69
CA SER A 158 -13.32 -13.06 -5.49
C SER A 158 -13.48 -12.30 -4.16
N ILE A 159 -14.72 -11.94 -3.80
CA ILE A 159 -15.02 -11.31 -2.50
C ILE A 159 -14.63 -12.23 -1.35
N GLU A 160 -15.00 -13.51 -1.42
CA GLU A 160 -14.64 -14.48 -0.40
C GLU A 160 -13.12 -14.67 -0.29
N ARG A 161 -12.41 -14.74 -1.42
CA ARG A 161 -10.94 -14.85 -1.45
C ARG A 161 -10.30 -13.60 -0.84
N THR A 162 -10.73 -12.42 -1.24
CA THR A 162 -10.26 -11.14 -0.68
C THR A 162 -10.46 -11.10 0.84
N THR A 163 -11.60 -11.59 1.34
CA THR A 163 -11.84 -11.67 2.78
C THR A 163 -10.84 -12.61 3.48
N ARG A 164 -10.56 -13.78 2.91
CA ARG A 164 -9.55 -14.71 3.48
C ARG A 164 -8.14 -14.10 3.43
N TRP A 165 -7.80 -13.41 2.34
CA TRP A 165 -6.53 -12.70 2.19
C TRP A 165 -6.38 -11.57 3.22
N LEU A 166 -7.46 -10.86 3.53
CA LEU A 166 -7.46 -9.83 4.59
C LEU A 166 -7.02 -10.40 5.94
N TYR A 167 -7.55 -11.57 6.36
CA TYR A 167 -7.15 -12.22 7.60
C TYR A 167 -5.67 -12.65 7.58
N ARG A 168 -5.18 -13.15 6.46
CA ARG A 168 -3.77 -13.51 6.30
C ARG A 168 -2.87 -12.27 6.38
N CYS A 169 -3.23 -11.20 5.67
CA CYS A 169 -2.53 -9.91 5.77
C CYS A 169 -2.47 -9.42 7.22
N LYS A 170 -3.60 -9.48 7.93
CA LYS A 170 -3.67 -9.02 9.33
C LYS A 170 -2.75 -9.84 10.23
N ALA A 171 -2.78 -11.15 10.12
CA ALA A 171 -1.94 -12.03 10.91
C ALA A 171 -0.44 -11.78 10.65
N GLU A 172 -0.06 -11.64 9.37
CA GLU A 172 1.34 -11.38 9.01
C GLU A 172 1.79 -9.98 9.44
N MET A 173 0.95 -8.96 9.30
CA MET A 173 1.27 -7.62 9.78
C MET A 173 1.48 -7.59 11.30
N ASP A 174 0.64 -8.29 12.07
CA ASP A 174 0.78 -8.36 13.52
C ASP A 174 2.09 -9.08 13.89
N ARG A 175 2.44 -10.15 13.18
CA ARG A 175 3.71 -10.85 13.35
C ARG A 175 4.89 -9.92 13.06
N LEU A 176 4.89 -9.25 11.92
CA LEU A 176 5.95 -8.32 11.51
C LEU A 176 6.08 -7.16 12.51
N ASN A 177 4.97 -6.56 12.93
CA ASN A 177 4.97 -5.48 13.92
C ASN A 177 5.50 -5.90 15.31
N SER A 178 5.57 -7.20 15.61
CA SER A 178 6.15 -7.72 16.85
C SER A 178 7.67 -7.90 16.79
N LEU A 179 8.26 -7.87 15.60
CA LEU A 179 9.69 -8.11 15.40
C LEU A 179 10.51 -6.87 15.81
N PRO A 180 11.67 -7.06 16.47
CA PRO A 180 12.51 -5.94 16.89
C PRO A 180 13.17 -5.20 15.73
N GLU A 181 13.38 -5.87 14.59
CA GLU A 181 13.97 -5.30 13.38
C GLU A 181 12.99 -4.48 12.53
N THR A 182 11.70 -4.47 12.85
CA THR A 182 10.70 -3.67 12.13
C THR A 182 10.95 -2.18 12.33
N ILE A 183 11.20 -1.46 11.24
CA ILE A 183 11.51 -0.02 11.26
C ILE A 183 10.33 0.77 11.80
N ASN A 184 9.13 0.56 11.23
CA ASN A 184 7.89 1.22 11.64
C ASN A 184 6.79 0.19 11.87
N LYS A 185 6.10 0.29 13.00
CA LYS A 185 4.88 -0.48 13.23
C LYS A 185 3.74 0.10 12.40
N GLN A 186 3.24 -0.68 11.47
CA GLN A 186 2.24 -0.23 10.51
C GLN A 186 0.82 -0.37 11.03
N GLN A 187 -0.04 0.54 10.59
CA GLN A 187 -1.50 0.42 10.68
C GLN A 187 -2.03 -0.19 9.40
N MET A 188 -3.00 -1.09 9.49
CA MET A 188 -3.59 -1.70 8.31
C MET A 188 -4.86 -0.97 7.88
N LEU A 189 -4.99 -0.78 6.56
CA LEU A 189 -6.22 -0.37 5.91
C LEU A 189 -6.74 -1.55 5.07
N SER A 190 -7.98 -1.95 5.31
CA SER A 190 -8.67 -2.92 4.44
C SER A 190 -9.25 -2.21 3.21
N VAL A 191 -9.32 -2.93 2.12
CA VAL A 191 -10.00 -2.50 0.89
C VAL A 191 -11.49 -2.73 0.98
#